data_70bf9c4b8e1832167c37ab9bac408eb4
#
_entry.id   70bf9c4b8e1832167c37ab9bac408eb4
#
_cell.length_a   1.000
_cell.length_b   1.000
_cell.length_c   1.000
_cell.angle_alpha   90.00
_cell.angle_beta   90.00
_cell.angle_gamma   90.00
#
_symmetry.space_group_name_H-M   'P 1'
#
loop_
_entity.id
_entity.type
_entity.pdbx_description
1 polymer ?
#
loop_
_entity_poly.entity_id
_entity_poly.type
_entity_poly.pdbx_seq_one_letter_code
_entity_poly.pdbx_strand_id
1 'polypeptide(L)'
;CRVPFAGGQRELTAESRKVEKGQRSDKRNDGNRLLDEMTTEWQEESLLAVIHADGNNMGVKIQQKLNGSIDYDFCVSTMRAFTAEIADAFTRTGETSLRDTMAYLQKEYHGLRETAYHYRIVVADGDDFTFICNARFALEYTCNYLKAVHQKKDYSSCAGICIFHSGYPVAPRLHTGGAGLRQ
;
A
#
# COMPACT_ATOMS: atom_id res chain seq x y z
N CYS A 1 -1.60 29.92 19.20
CA CYS A 1 -0.40 30.18 18.38
C CYS A 1 -0.65 29.65 16.96
N ARG A 2 -0.83 30.55 16.01
CA ARG A 2 -0.89 30.24 14.57
C ARG A 2 0.53 30.31 14.02
N VAL A 3 1.03 29.21 13.46
CA VAL A 3 2.28 29.19 12.69
C VAL A 3 1.91 29.54 11.24
N PRO A 4 2.52 30.54 10.59
CA PRO A 4 2.24 30.87 9.20
C PRO A 4 2.89 29.85 8.27
N PHE A 5 2.07 29.24 7.41
CA PHE A 5 2.52 28.39 6.31
C PHE A 5 3.04 29.30 5.19
N ALA A 6 4.35 29.39 5.05
CA ALA A 6 4.99 30.07 3.93
C ALA A 6 4.99 29.14 2.70
N GLY A 7 3.95 29.21 1.90
CA GLY A 7 3.85 28.55 0.61
C GLY A 7 4.65 29.32 -0.46
N GLY A 8 5.92 29.01 -0.58
CA GLY A 8 6.73 29.43 -1.73
C GLY A 8 6.65 28.36 -2.82
N GLN A 9 5.78 28.52 -3.79
CA GLN A 9 5.88 27.77 -5.06
C GLN A 9 7.12 28.30 -5.81
N ARG A 10 8.24 27.54 -5.75
CA ARG A 10 9.34 27.74 -6.69
C ARG A 10 8.93 27.12 -8.02
N GLU A 11 8.72 27.94 -9.04
CA GLU A 11 8.73 27.46 -10.44
C GLU A 11 10.12 26.88 -10.73
N LEU A 12 10.18 25.56 -10.82
CA LEU A 12 11.40 24.86 -11.22
C LEU A 12 11.60 25.03 -12.72
N THR A 13 12.72 25.62 -13.12
CA THR A 13 13.13 25.71 -14.52
C THR A 13 13.32 24.32 -15.12
N ALA A 14 13.31 24.20 -16.46
CA ALA A 14 13.50 22.93 -17.16
C ALA A 14 14.85 22.25 -16.79
N GLU A 15 15.87 23.04 -16.46
CA GLU A 15 17.17 22.55 -15.99
C GLU A 15 17.12 21.99 -14.55
N SER A 16 16.39 22.64 -13.65
CA SER A 16 16.18 22.13 -12.29
C SER A 16 15.43 20.80 -12.31
N ARG A 17 14.47 20.61 -13.22
CA ARG A 17 13.76 19.32 -13.40
C ARG A 17 14.68 18.22 -13.92
N LYS A 18 15.66 18.57 -14.78
CA LYS A 18 16.68 17.60 -15.27
C LYS A 18 17.64 17.17 -14.16
N VAL A 19 18.08 18.11 -13.31
CA VAL A 19 18.97 17.84 -12.18
C VAL A 19 18.25 16.99 -11.12
N GLU A 20 16.99 17.28 -10.81
CA GLU A 20 16.21 16.44 -9.90
C GLU A 20 15.95 15.03 -10.44
N LYS A 21 15.72 14.87 -11.78
CA LYS A 21 15.62 13.54 -12.41
C LYS A 21 16.93 12.74 -12.31
N GLY A 22 18.08 13.39 -12.48
CA GLY A 22 19.39 12.73 -12.32
C GLY A 22 19.71 12.33 -10.88
N GLN A 23 19.39 13.17 -9.90
CA GLN A 23 19.61 12.85 -8.48
C GLN A 23 18.59 11.85 -7.90
N ARG A 24 17.36 11.79 -8.43
CA ARG A 24 16.38 10.77 -8.05
C ARG A 24 16.77 9.36 -8.51
N SER A 25 17.57 9.23 -9.57
CA SER A 25 18.01 7.92 -10.05
C SER A 25 18.96 7.20 -9.09
N ASP A 26 19.75 7.92 -8.31
CA ASP A 26 20.73 7.35 -7.37
C ASP A 26 20.11 6.95 -6.00
N LYS A 27 18.93 7.47 -5.64
CA LYS A 27 18.22 7.11 -4.41
C LYS A 27 17.29 5.90 -4.55
N ARG A 28 17.39 5.15 -5.63
CA ARG A 28 16.48 4.04 -5.99
C ARG A 28 16.61 2.79 -5.14
N ASN A 29 17.56 2.75 -4.21
CA ASN A 29 17.81 1.54 -3.43
C ASN A 29 16.94 1.35 -2.18
N ASP A 30 16.10 2.31 -1.81
CA ASP A 30 15.33 2.26 -0.56
C ASP A 30 13.84 1.94 -0.74
N GLY A 31 13.45 1.18 -1.76
CA GLY A 31 12.08 0.67 -1.91
C GLY A 31 11.05 1.70 -2.38
N ASN A 32 11.42 2.98 -2.48
CA ASN A 32 10.52 4.07 -2.84
C ASN A 32 10.45 4.26 -4.37
N ARG A 33 9.89 3.26 -5.08
CA ARG A 33 9.74 3.30 -6.53
C ARG A 33 8.73 4.35 -6.95
N LEU A 34 9.06 5.11 -7.99
CA LEU A 34 8.11 6.03 -8.62
C LEU A 34 7.05 5.23 -9.39
N LEU A 35 5.83 5.78 -9.48
CA LEU A 35 4.74 5.12 -10.23
C LEU A 35 5.11 4.87 -11.69
N ASP A 36 5.84 5.80 -12.31
CA ASP A 36 6.34 5.68 -13.68
C ASP A 36 7.30 4.50 -13.89
N GLU A 37 7.94 4.04 -12.83
CA GLU A 37 8.85 2.88 -12.89
C GLU A 37 8.11 1.55 -12.91
N MET A 38 6.88 1.51 -12.39
CA MET A 38 6.04 0.32 -12.35
C MET A 38 5.20 0.14 -13.62
N THR A 39 5.32 1.04 -14.59
CA THR A 39 4.65 0.93 -15.89
C THR A 39 5.28 -0.18 -16.74
N THR A 40 4.53 -0.73 -17.68
CA THR A 40 4.97 -1.81 -18.55
C THR A 40 6.14 -1.37 -19.44
N GLU A 41 6.00 -0.18 -20.04
CA GLU A 41 7.01 0.44 -20.88
C GLU A 41 7.52 1.75 -20.26
N TRP A 42 8.76 2.11 -20.57
CA TRP A 42 9.34 3.36 -20.06
C TRP A 42 8.72 4.56 -20.78
N GLN A 43 8.20 5.52 -20.01
CA GLN A 43 7.55 6.75 -20.50
C GLN A 43 6.24 6.52 -21.27
N GLU A 44 5.73 5.31 -21.34
CA GLU A 44 4.41 5.05 -21.89
C GLU A 44 3.33 5.01 -20.79
N GLU A 45 2.11 5.34 -21.18
CA GLU A 45 0.96 5.18 -20.30
C GLU A 45 0.72 3.69 -20.05
N SER A 46 0.50 3.35 -18.81
CA SER A 46 0.26 1.98 -18.38
C SER A 46 -0.82 1.95 -17.32
N LEU A 47 -1.46 0.78 -17.17
CA LEU A 47 -2.42 0.57 -16.12
C LEU A 47 -1.70 0.18 -14.82
N LEU A 48 -1.98 0.94 -13.78
CA LEU A 48 -1.58 0.65 -12.41
C LEU A 48 -2.81 0.24 -11.60
N ALA A 49 -2.58 -0.41 -10.47
CA ALA A 49 -3.62 -0.74 -9.52
C ALA A 49 -3.25 -0.25 -8.12
N VAL A 50 -4.22 0.33 -7.42
CA VAL A 50 -4.19 0.51 -5.96
C VAL A 50 -4.96 -0.65 -5.35
N ILE A 51 -4.35 -1.31 -4.42
CA ILE A 51 -4.95 -2.36 -3.61
C ILE A 51 -5.04 -1.85 -2.18
N HIS A 52 -6.25 -1.89 -1.63
CA HIS A 52 -6.49 -1.59 -0.22
C HIS A 52 -7.06 -2.83 0.45
N ALA A 53 -6.40 -3.28 1.49
CA ALA A 53 -6.79 -4.44 2.28
C ALA A 53 -7.04 -4.01 3.73
N ASP A 54 -8.09 -4.57 4.32
CA ASP A 54 -8.56 -4.28 5.68
C ASP A 54 -8.81 -5.58 6.44
N GLY A 55 -8.48 -5.58 7.73
CA GLY A 55 -8.65 -6.73 8.60
C GLY A 55 -10.11 -6.93 9.04
N ASN A 56 -10.60 -8.16 8.94
CA ASN A 56 -11.97 -8.47 9.29
C ASN A 56 -12.19 -8.58 10.81
N ASN A 57 -13.26 -7.97 11.31
CA ASN A 57 -13.75 -8.11 12.69
C ASN A 57 -12.78 -7.63 13.79
N MET A 58 -11.91 -6.68 13.53
CA MET A 58 -10.93 -6.16 14.50
C MET A 58 -11.60 -5.59 15.76
N GLY A 59 -12.71 -4.85 15.59
CA GLY A 59 -13.48 -4.32 16.72
C GLY A 59 -14.01 -5.39 17.66
N VAL A 60 -14.52 -6.51 17.13
CA VAL A 60 -14.99 -7.64 17.94
C VAL A 60 -13.85 -8.31 18.67
N LYS A 61 -12.70 -8.51 18.02
CA LYS A 61 -11.51 -9.12 18.63
C LYS A 61 -10.99 -8.30 19.80
N ILE A 62 -10.95 -6.98 19.66
CA ILE A 62 -10.51 -6.12 20.76
C ILE A 62 -11.46 -6.16 21.95
N GLN A 63 -12.78 -6.15 21.68
CA GLN A 63 -13.78 -6.28 22.76
C GLN A 63 -13.63 -7.61 23.51
N GLN A 64 -13.41 -8.70 22.79
CA GLN A 64 -13.18 -10.01 23.41
C GLN A 64 -11.89 -10.06 24.27
N LYS A 65 -10.81 -9.41 23.79
CA LYS A 65 -9.55 -9.36 24.55
C LYS A 65 -9.67 -8.51 25.82
N LEU A 66 -10.41 -7.41 25.78
CA LEU A 66 -10.66 -6.54 26.92
C LEU A 66 -11.64 -7.15 27.91
N ASN A 67 -12.51 -8.04 27.47
CA ASN A 67 -13.47 -8.81 28.29
C ASN A 67 -14.28 -7.94 29.29
N GLY A 68 -14.63 -6.71 28.86
CA GLY A 68 -15.38 -5.76 29.70
C GLY A 68 -14.60 -5.20 30.90
N SER A 69 -13.30 -5.40 30.97
CA SER A 69 -12.47 -4.86 32.06
C SER A 69 -12.49 -3.35 32.07
N ILE A 70 -12.55 -2.76 33.27
CA ILE A 70 -12.41 -1.32 33.55
C ILE A 70 -11.04 -0.98 34.14
N ASP A 71 -10.18 -1.99 34.35
CA ASP A 71 -8.83 -1.78 34.83
C ASP A 71 -7.97 -1.11 33.77
N TYR A 72 -7.45 0.08 34.07
CA TYR A 72 -6.69 0.89 33.12
C TYR A 72 -5.39 0.22 32.66
N ASP A 73 -4.61 -0.32 33.59
CA ASP A 73 -3.30 -0.92 33.31
C ASP A 73 -3.47 -2.21 32.49
N PHE A 74 -4.47 -3.02 32.82
CA PHE A 74 -4.85 -4.17 32.04
C PHE A 74 -5.28 -3.78 30.63
N CYS A 75 -6.14 -2.78 30.46
CA CYS A 75 -6.58 -2.33 29.15
C CYS A 75 -5.42 -1.81 28.30
N VAL A 76 -4.53 -0.99 28.85
CA VAL A 76 -3.37 -0.44 28.12
C VAL A 76 -2.39 -1.55 27.71
N SER A 77 -2.09 -2.48 28.61
CA SER A 77 -1.17 -3.60 28.31
C SER A 77 -1.76 -4.52 27.25
N THR A 78 -3.05 -4.83 27.34
CA THR A 78 -3.77 -5.66 26.37
C THR A 78 -3.80 -5.00 24.99
N MET A 79 -4.07 -3.68 24.92
CA MET A 79 -4.07 -2.93 23.66
C MET A 79 -2.69 -2.92 23.00
N ARG A 80 -1.61 -2.69 23.77
CA ARG A 80 -0.24 -2.73 23.22
C ARG A 80 0.11 -4.10 22.67
N ALA A 81 -0.22 -5.17 23.39
CA ALA A 81 0.01 -6.52 22.92
C ALA A 81 -0.78 -6.83 21.64
N PHE A 82 -2.03 -6.40 21.58
CA PHE A 82 -2.89 -6.59 20.41
C PHE A 82 -2.41 -5.80 19.20
N THR A 83 -1.98 -4.55 19.38
CA THR A 83 -1.39 -3.76 18.28
C THR A 83 -0.14 -4.44 17.71
N ALA A 84 0.73 -4.98 18.56
CA ALA A 84 1.91 -5.71 18.09
C ALA A 84 1.54 -7.01 17.33
N GLU A 85 0.53 -7.73 17.80
CA GLU A 85 -0.01 -8.93 17.15
C GLU A 85 -0.61 -8.60 15.76
N ILE A 86 -1.39 -7.52 15.64
CA ILE A 86 -1.96 -7.04 14.37
C ILE A 86 -0.84 -6.64 13.41
N ALA A 87 0.15 -5.88 13.85
CA ALA A 87 1.28 -5.47 13.02
C ALA A 87 2.04 -6.68 12.46
N ASP A 88 2.18 -7.77 13.24
CA ASP A 88 2.78 -9.01 12.74
C ASP A 88 1.87 -9.72 11.72
N ALA A 89 0.58 -9.84 12.04
CA ALA A 89 -0.37 -10.58 11.23
C ALA A 89 -0.65 -9.93 9.87
N PHE A 90 -0.69 -8.60 9.79
CA PHE A 90 -1.05 -7.86 8.58
C PHE A 90 0.16 -7.17 7.94
N THR A 91 0.83 -6.27 8.65
CA THR A 91 1.91 -5.44 8.09
C THR A 91 3.13 -6.28 7.70
N ARG A 92 3.76 -6.99 8.65
CA ARG A 92 4.97 -7.79 8.35
C ARG A 92 4.69 -8.95 7.41
N THR A 93 3.53 -9.58 7.57
CA THR A 93 3.07 -10.64 6.66
C THR A 93 2.86 -10.09 5.26
N GLY A 94 2.28 -8.89 5.13
CA GLY A 94 2.06 -8.20 3.87
C GLY A 94 3.37 -7.86 3.17
N GLU A 95 4.30 -7.22 3.86
CA GLU A 95 5.62 -6.88 3.33
C GLU A 95 6.37 -8.12 2.81
N THR A 96 6.32 -9.21 3.58
CA THR A 96 6.95 -10.47 3.19
C THR A 96 6.27 -11.07 1.96
N SER A 97 4.93 -11.15 1.97
CA SER A 97 4.15 -11.69 0.86
C SER A 97 4.37 -10.92 -0.45
N LEU A 98 4.41 -9.57 -0.39
CA LEU A 98 4.66 -8.77 -1.58
C LEU A 98 6.07 -8.99 -2.14
N ARG A 99 7.07 -9.05 -1.27
CA ARG A 99 8.46 -9.33 -1.68
C ARG A 99 8.61 -10.70 -2.33
N ASP A 100 8.01 -11.73 -1.74
CA ASP A 100 8.07 -13.08 -2.25
C ASP A 100 7.31 -13.22 -3.59
N THR A 101 6.16 -12.54 -3.70
CA THR A 101 5.40 -12.46 -4.95
C THR A 101 6.20 -11.76 -6.04
N MET A 102 6.86 -10.64 -5.74
CA MET A 102 7.72 -9.95 -6.70
C MET A 102 8.84 -10.86 -7.21
N ALA A 103 9.53 -11.56 -6.32
CA ALA A 103 10.60 -12.48 -6.70
C ALA A 103 10.09 -13.64 -7.58
N TYR A 104 8.89 -14.16 -7.26
CA TYR A 104 8.22 -15.17 -8.09
C TYR A 104 7.90 -14.63 -9.48
N LEU A 105 7.28 -13.45 -9.57
CA LEU A 105 6.90 -12.84 -10.84
C LEU A 105 8.13 -12.55 -11.75
N GLN A 106 9.21 -12.05 -11.16
CA GLN A 106 10.47 -11.80 -11.90
C GLN A 106 11.08 -13.08 -12.47
N LYS A 107 10.91 -14.20 -11.78
CA LYS A 107 11.41 -15.50 -12.21
C LYS A 107 10.54 -16.15 -13.28
N GLU A 108 9.22 -16.08 -13.14
CA GLU A 108 8.29 -16.82 -13.99
C GLU A 108 7.87 -16.03 -15.25
N TYR A 109 7.88 -14.71 -15.18
CA TYR A 109 7.48 -13.85 -16.29
C TYR A 109 8.69 -13.15 -16.90
N HIS A 110 8.83 -13.28 -18.21
CA HIS A 110 9.88 -12.66 -18.99
C HIS A 110 9.27 -11.70 -20.03
N GLY A 111 10.03 -10.71 -20.46
CA GLY A 111 9.63 -9.79 -21.54
C GLY A 111 9.06 -8.46 -21.08
N LEU A 112 8.95 -8.22 -19.77
CA LEU A 112 8.69 -6.90 -19.21
C LEU A 112 9.97 -6.33 -18.57
N ARG A 113 10.02 -5.00 -18.46
CA ARG A 113 11.12 -4.38 -17.69
C ARG A 113 11.06 -4.86 -16.24
N GLU A 114 12.24 -5.00 -15.64
CA GLU A 114 12.38 -5.48 -14.27
C GLU A 114 11.52 -4.70 -13.27
N THR A 115 11.45 -3.38 -13.44
CA THR A 115 10.67 -2.51 -12.55
C THR A 115 9.15 -2.63 -12.69
N ALA A 116 8.64 -3.22 -13.78
CA ALA A 116 7.20 -3.47 -13.94
C ALA A 116 6.64 -4.46 -12.92
N TYR A 117 7.48 -5.30 -12.32
CA TYR A 117 7.09 -6.25 -11.27
C TYR A 117 7.05 -5.64 -9.87
N HIS A 118 7.57 -4.42 -9.70
CA HIS A 118 7.69 -3.79 -8.40
C HIS A 118 6.35 -3.32 -7.85
N TYR A 119 6.31 -3.12 -6.56
CA TYR A 119 5.19 -2.55 -5.81
C TYR A 119 5.67 -1.37 -4.96
N ARG A 120 4.72 -0.58 -4.49
CA ARG A 120 4.95 0.50 -3.53
C ARG A 120 3.91 0.43 -2.42
N ILE A 121 4.35 0.22 -1.20
CA ILE A 121 3.48 0.31 -0.03
C ILE A 121 3.19 1.79 0.24
N VAL A 122 1.92 2.12 0.43
CA VAL A 122 1.41 3.48 0.68
C VAL A 122 0.98 3.61 2.13
N VAL A 123 0.26 2.60 2.64
CA VAL A 123 -0.16 2.51 4.04
C VAL A 123 0.17 1.11 4.53
N ALA A 124 0.73 1.03 5.73
CA ALA A 124 1.00 -0.20 6.45
C ALA A 124 0.87 0.10 7.94
N ASP A 125 -0.37 0.20 8.41
CA ASP A 125 -0.67 0.61 9.78
C ASP A 125 -1.77 -0.27 10.37
N GLY A 126 -1.40 -1.05 11.35
CA GLY A 126 -2.31 -2.01 11.97
C GLY A 126 -2.79 -3.07 10.98
N ASP A 127 -4.09 -3.13 10.79
CA ASP A 127 -4.79 -4.02 9.85
C ASP A 127 -5.04 -3.38 8.47
N ASP A 128 -4.78 -2.07 8.33
CA ASP A 128 -4.83 -1.34 7.07
C ASP A 128 -3.55 -1.55 6.25
N PHE A 129 -3.69 -2.12 5.07
CA PHE A 129 -2.58 -2.35 4.17
C PHE A 129 -2.90 -1.91 2.75
N THR A 130 -2.25 -0.84 2.30
CA THR A 130 -2.46 -0.27 0.96
C THR A 130 -1.17 -0.25 0.18
N PHE A 131 -1.21 -0.76 -1.04
CA PHE A 131 -0.06 -0.74 -1.94
C PHE A 131 -0.48 -0.48 -3.39
N ILE A 132 0.48 -0.09 -4.21
CA ILE A 132 0.33 0.15 -5.65
C ILE A 132 1.26 -0.81 -6.38
N CYS A 133 0.80 -1.36 -7.51
CA CYS A 133 1.60 -2.17 -8.42
C CYS A 133 1.11 -2.03 -9.87
N ASN A 134 1.78 -2.67 -10.81
CA ASN A 134 1.27 -2.80 -12.17
C ASN A 134 -0.04 -3.61 -12.16
N ALA A 135 -1.07 -3.10 -12.86
CA ALA A 135 -2.41 -3.72 -12.86
C ALA A 135 -2.40 -5.17 -13.35
N ARG A 136 -1.44 -5.53 -14.20
CA ARG A 136 -1.25 -6.89 -14.72
C ARG A 136 -1.05 -7.93 -13.61
N PHE A 137 -0.41 -7.52 -12.51
CA PHE A 137 -0.06 -8.40 -11.39
C PHE A 137 -0.90 -8.15 -10.13
N ALA A 138 -1.88 -7.25 -10.20
CA ALA A 138 -2.67 -6.84 -9.04
C ALA A 138 -3.39 -8.01 -8.36
N LEU A 139 -3.98 -8.92 -9.14
CA LEU A 139 -4.66 -10.11 -8.60
C LEU A 139 -3.67 -11.06 -7.92
N GLU A 140 -2.49 -11.29 -8.52
CA GLU A 140 -1.47 -12.17 -7.97
C GLU A 140 -0.99 -11.66 -6.61
N TYR A 141 -0.62 -10.38 -6.55
CA TYR A 141 -0.24 -9.72 -5.29
C TYR A 141 -1.33 -9.81 -4.24
N THR A 142 -2.58 -9.48 -4.62
CA THR A 142 -3.71 -9.49 -3.69
C THR A 142 -4.01 -10.88 -3.17
N CYS A 143 -4.08 -11.87 -4.05
CA CYS A 143 -4.36 -13.25 -3.65
C CYS A 143 -3.29 -13.82 -2.72
N ASN A 144 -2.01 -13.54 -3.00
CA ASN A 144 -0.91 -14.02 -2.17
C ASN A 144 -0.90 -13.33 -0.80
N TYR A 145 -1.17 -12.02 -0.75
CA TYR A 145 -1.35 -11.30 0.50
C TYR A 145 -2.49 -11.89 1.35
N LEU A 146 -3.69 -12.03 0.77
CA LEU A 146 -4.85 -12.56 1.49
C LEU A 146 -4.63 -13.98 1.98
N LYS A 147 -3.98 -14.84 1.18
CA LYS A 147 -3.59 -16.20 1.60
C LYS A 147 -2.60 -16.17 2.76
N ALA A 148 -1.60 -15.29 2.71
CA ALA A 148 -0.60 -15.18 3.76
C ALA A 148 -1.21 -14.71 5.09
N VAL A 149 -2.13 -13.73 5.07
CA VAL A 149 -2.87 -13.30 6.26
C VAL A 149 -3.78 -14.42 6.76
N HIS A 150 -4.46 -15.14 5.88
CA HIS A 150 -5.34 -16.26 6.27
C HIS A 150 -4.60 -17.45 6.92
N GLN A 151 -3.30 -17.60 6.63
CA GLN A 151 -2.45 -18.59 7.30
C GLN A 151 -2.13 -18.21 8.76
N LYS A 152 -2.28 -16.96 9.13
CA LYS A 152 -2.17 -16.53 10.53
C LYS A 152 -3.45 -16.93 11.25
N LYS A 153 -3.29 -17.68 12.32
CA LYS A 153 -4.42 -18.16 13.12
C LYS A 153 -5.29 -16.99 13.56
N ASP A 154 -6.60 -17.12 13.37
CA ASP A 154 -7.64 -16.20 13.82
C ASP A 154 -7.71 -14.86 13.05
N TYR A 155 -6.93 -14.67 11.97
CA TYR A 155 -7.00 -13.45 11.15
C TYR A 155 -7.51 -13.73 9.74
N SER A 156 -8.23 -12.77 9.22
CA SER A 156 -8.63 -12.72 7.81
C SER A 156 -8.70 -11.27 7.35
N SER A 157 -8.59 -11.06 6.06
CA SER A 157 -8.65 -9.74 5.45
C SER A 157 -9.52 -9.79 4.21
N CYS A 158 -10.14 -8.65 3.86
CA CYS A 158 -10.71 -8.42 2.55
C CYS A 158 -9.88 -7.36 1.82
N ALA A 159 -9.96 -7.34 0.49
CA ALA A 159 -9.22 -6.36 -0.29
C ALA A 159 -10.06 -5.85 -1.47
N GLY A 160 -9.92 -4.56 -1.76
CA GLY A 160 -10.43 -3.89 -2.95
C GLY A 160 -9.30 -3.55 -3.91
N ILE A 161 -9.52 -3.72 -5.21
CA ILE A 161 -8.57 -3.36 -6.27
C ILE A 161 -9.18 -2.26 -7.12
N CYS A 162 -8.47 -1.14 -7.28
CA CYS A 162 -8.84 -0.07 -8.20
C CYS A 162 -7.76 0.09 -9.27
N ILE A 163 -8.15 -0.07 -10.54
CA ILE A 163 -7.26 0.09 -11.69
C ILE A 163 -7.37 1.50 -12.24
N PHE A 164 -6.23 2.12 -12.57
CA PHE A 164 -6.16 3.47 -13.10
C PHE A 164 -4.98 3.63 -14.08
N HIS A 165 -5.06 4.63 -14.95
CA HIS A 165 -3.95 5.00 -15.82
C HIS A 165 -2.83 5.70 -15.04
N SER A 166 -1.58 5.40 -15.33
CA SER A 166 -0.41 6.02 -14.68
C SER A 166 -0.36 7.54 -14.81
N GLY A 167 -0.90 8.09 -15.89
CA GLY A 167 -1.02 9.53 -16.14
C GLY A 167 -2.19 10.22 -15.41
N TYR A 168 -3.07 9.48 -14.73
CA TYR A 168 -4.19 10.08 -14.01
C TYR A 168 -3.81 10.42 -12.56
N PRO A 169 -4.21 11.59 -12.05
CA PRO A 169 -4.03 11.91 -10.63
C PRO A 169 -4.86 10.95 -9.76
N VAL A 170 -4.21 10.27 -8.83
CA VAL A 170 -4.85 9.26 -7.95
C VAL A 170 -5.90 9.90 -7.02
N ALA A 171 -5.67 11.13 -6.59
CA ALA A 171 -6.52 11.83 -5.62
C ALA A 171 -8.01 12.01 -6.01
N PRO A 172 -8.38 12.33 -7.28
CA PRO A 172 -9.79 12.48 -7.64
C PRO A 172 -10.61 11.19 -7.63
N ARG A 173 -9.98 10.02 -7.73
CA ARG A 173 -10.71 8.74 -7.83
C ARG A 173 -11.05 8.09 -6.49
N LEU A 174 -10.36 8.45 -5.43
CA LEU A 174 -10.70 7.99 -4.08
C LEU A 174 -12.02 8.60 -3.57
N HIS A 175 -12.47 9.75 -4.16
CA HIS A 175 -13.72 10.41 -3.79
C HIS A 175 -14.94 10.05 -4.64
N THR A 176 -14.78 9.41 -5.81
CA THR A 176 -15.91 9.11 -6.71
C THR A 176 -16.56 7.75 -6.49
N GLY A 177 -16.03 6.91 -5.63
CA GLY A 177 -16.62 5.61 -5.29
C GLY A 177 -17.89 5.70 -4.42
N GLY A 178 -18.28 6.90 -3.95
CA GLY A 178 -19.43 7.10 -3.06
C GLY A 178 -20.66 7.79 -3.66
N ALA A 179 -20.65 8.18 -4.95
CA ALA A 179 -21.70 9.03 -5.51
C ALA A 179 -22.51 8.40 -6.66
N GLY A 180 -22.76 7.11 -6.64
CA GLY A 180 -23.45 6.42 -7.74
C GLY A 180 -24.48 5.37 -7.34
N LEU A 181 -25.37 5.65 -6.36
CA LEU A 181 -26.62 4.92 -6.21
C LEU A 181 -27.65 5.77 -5.48
N ARG A 182 -28.17 6.78 -6.17
CA ARG A 182 -29.49 7.33 -5.93
C ARG A 182 -30.12 7.70 -7.27
N GLN A 183 -30.82 6.78 -7.85
CA GLN A 183 -32.10 6.96 -8.56
C GLN A 183 -32.81 5.62 -8.57
#